data_30a1b0a38d190d3b8afe33ac734d2343
#
_entry.id   30a1b0a38d190d3b8afe33ac734d2343
#
_cell.length_a   1.000
_cell.length_b   1.000
_cell.length_c   1.000
_cell.angle_alpha   90.00
_cell.angle_beta   90.00
_cell.angle_gamma   90.00
#
_symmetry.space_group_name_H-M   'P 1'
#
loop_
_entity.id
_entity.type
_entity.pdbx_description
1 polymer ?
#
loop_
_entity_poly.entity_id
_entity_poly.type
_entity_poly.pdbx_seq_one_letter_code
_entity_poly.pdbx_strand_id
1 'polypeptide(L)'
;RSILNNIETGIIILQKEADEWNIFLMNDYFSKHFTVPKVSKWNYLKKQLPSLCEIIEEQNFQEMKSSLQIRVNKQDTQTFIIQTSATKTFNQEYYIILLDSIQKVVEKKEKEAWINLMKVISHELLNSLTPIRSLSQNLNELVQQETLSTEDLEDIKQSVATMHNRSNHLQEFVESYRKLAMLPSPKKEKTELSEL
;
A
#
# COMPACT_ATOMS: atom_id res chain seq x y z
N ARG A 1 13.16 6.79 -23.05
CA ARG A 1 11.69 6.68 -23.36
C ARG A 1 11.09 5.35 -22.85
N SER A 2 11.79 4.22 -22.94
CA SER A 2 11.26 2.89 -22.55
C SER A 2 10.99 2.77 -21.03
N ILE A 3 11.82 3.35 -20.18
CA ILE A 3 11.66 3.26 -18.70
C ILE A 3 10.39 3.98 -18.21
N LEU A 4 10.12 5.18 -18.74
CA LEU A 4 8.96 5.98 -18.30
C LEU A 4 7.61 5.37 -18.71
N ASN A 5 7.59 4.52 -19.72
CA ASN A 5 6.38 3.86 -20.19
C ASN A 5 6.00 2.61 -19.38
N ASN A 6 6.94 2.07 -18.59
CA ASN A 6 6.70 0.94 -17.70
C ASN A 6 6.27 1.36 -16.28
N ILE A 7 6.19 2.68 -16.04
CA ILE A 7 5.74 3.24 -14.77
C ILE A 7 4.23 3.43 -14.82
N GLU A 8 3.53 2.94 -13.80
CA GLU A 8 2.07 3.08 -13.66
C GLU A 8 1.64 4.42 -13.02
N THR A 9 2.44 5.45 -13.21
CA THR A 9 2.20 6.84 -12.83
C THR A 9 2.03 7.66 -14.10
N GLY A 10 1.04 8.54 -14.16
CA GLY A 10 0.89 9.49 -15.25
C GLY A 10 1.99 10.54 -15.17
N ILE A 11 2.79 10.67 -16.24
CA ILE A 11 3.92 11.61 -16.29
C ILE A 11 3.75 12.55 -17.47
N ILE A 12 3.77 13.85 -17.18
CA ILE A 12 3.88 14.92 -18.17
C ILE A 12 5.09 15.77 -17.81
N ILE A 13 5.90 16.09 -18.79
CA ILE A 13 6.98 17.07 -18.67
C ILE A 13 6.67 18.21 -19.62
N LEU A 14 6.56 19.41 -19.08
CA LEU A 14 6.41 20.64 -19.84
C LEU A 14 7.78 21.28 -19.98
N GLN A 15 7.99 21.96 -21.10
CA GLN A 15 9.14 22.81 -21.39
C GLN A 15 8.65 24.21 -21.70
N LYS A 16 9.30 25.22 -21.15
CA LYS A 16 8.96 26.61 -21.41
C LYS A 16 9.69 27.10 -22.66
N GLU A 17 8.94 27.56 -23.65
CA GLU A 17 9.46 28.14 -24.90
C GLU A 17 8.77 29.50 -25.13
N ALA A 18 9.55 30.58 -25.27
CA ALA A 18 9.03 31.92 -25.56
C ALA A 18 7.84 32.30 -24.63
N ASP A 19 7.97 32.08 -23.31
CA ASP A 19 6.95 32.28 -22.28
C ASP A 19 5.69 31.40 -22.35
N GLU A 20 5.62 30.44 -23.26
CA GLU A 20 4.56 29.44 -23.33
C GLU A 20 5.05 28.07 -22.85
N TRP A 21 4.16 27.35 -22.13
CA TRP A 21 4.42 25.96 -21.74
C TRP A 21 3.98 25.00 -22.84
N ASN A 22 4.91 24.18 -23.33
CA ASN A 22 4.65 23.12 -24.29
C ASN A 22 4.92 21.75 -23.68
N ILE A 23 4.22 20.71 -24.13
CA ILE A 23 4.41 19.35 -23.66
C ILE A 23 5.63 18.76 -24.35
N PHE A 24 6.72 18.61 -23.60
CA PHE A 24 7.94 17.97 -24.04
C PHE A 24 7.83 16.44 -24.05
N LEU A 25 7.17 15.87 -23.00
CA LEU A 25 6.99 14.44 -22.86
C LEU A 25 5.67 14.13 -22.18
N MET A 26 5.00 13.10 -22.68
CA MET A 26 3.84 12.46 -22.06
C MET A 26 4.06 10.95 -22.14
N ASN A 27 4.00 10.23 -21.00
CA ASN A 27 4.19 8.79 -21.01
C ASN A 27 2.95 8.04 -21.51
N ASP A 28 3.12 6.77 -21.85
CA ASP A 28 2.04 5.94 -22.40
C ASP A 28 0.94 5.68 -21.36
N TYR A 29 1.30 5.57 -20.09
CA TYR A 29 0.33 5.41 -19.02
C TYR A 29 -0.65 6.57 -18.98
N PHE A 30 -0.17 7.83 -18.97
CA PHE A 30 -1.02 9.01 -18.98
C PHE A 30 -1.96 9.02 -20.20
N SER A 31 -1.39 8.86 -21.38
CA SER A 31 -2.16 8.90 -22.64
C SER A 31 -3.27 7.86 -22.69
N LYS A 32 -2.99 6.63 -22.25
CA LYS A 32 -3.97 5.53 -22.25
C LYS A 32 -5.01 5.69 -21.15
N HIS A 33 -4.58 6.04 -19.93
CA HIS A 33 -5.45 6.10 -18.76
C HIS A 33 -6.48 7.23 -18.87
N PHE A 34 -6.05 8.40 -19.34
CA PHE A 34 -6.93 9.55 -19.52
C PHE A 34 -7.54 9.65 -20.94
N THR A 35 -7.26 8.70 -21.81
CA THR A 35 -7.74 8.66 -23.20
C THR A 35 -7.38 9.95 -23.97
N VAL A 36 -6.22 10.51 -23.67
CA VAL A 36 -5.70 11.73 -24.30
C VAL A 36 -4.61 11.36 -25.31
N PRO A 37 -4.72 11.76 -26.58
CA PRO A 37 -3.65 11.53 -27.56
C PRO A 37 -2.38 12.27 -27.15
N LYS A 38 -1.22 11.75 -27.55
CA LYS A 38 0.06 12.44 -27.32
C LYS A 38 0.08 13.75 -28.11
N VAL A 39 0.01 14.84 -27.39
CA VAL A 39 -0.03 16.20 -27.93
C VAL A 39 1.17 16.99 -27.45
N SER A 40 1.56 18.01 -28.22
CA SER A 40 2.70 18.88 -27.90
C SER A 40 2.29 20.21 -27.25
N LYS A 41 1.02 20.61 -27.39
CA LYS A 41 0.56 21.92 -26.89
C LYS A 41 -0.26 21.80 -25.62
N TRP A 42 0.07 22.62 -24.62
CA TRP A 42 -0.66 22.73 -23.36
C TRP A 42 -2.15 23.08 -23.55
N ASN A 43 -2.44 24.03 -24.43
CA ASN A 43 -3.81 24.46 -24.71
C ASN A 43 -4.71 23.34 -25.26
N TYR A 44 -4.14 22.32 -25.92
CA TYR A 44 -4.91 21.16 -26.36
C TYR A 44 -5.23 20.24 -25.16
N LEU A 45 -4.27 20.03 -24.26
CA LEU A 45 -4.49 19.25 -23.04
C LEU A 45 -5.56 19.91 -22.16
N LYS A 46 -5.56 21.25 -22.05
CA LYS A 46 -6.55 22.02 -21.31
C LYS A 46 -7.98 21.77 -21.79
N LYS A 47 -8.19 21.57 -23.09
CA LYS A 47 -9.51 21.21 -23.63
C LYS A 47 -9.95 19.81 -23.25
N GLN A 48 -9.01 18.88 -23.06
CA GLN A 48 -9.31 17.47 -22.74
C GLN A 48 -9.43 17.25 -21.23
N LEU A 49 -8.60 17.89 -20.44
CA LEU A 49 -8.50 17.76 -18.98
C LEU A 49 -8.48 19.14 -18.31
N PRO A 50 -9.59 19.91 -18.37
CA PRO A 50 -9.64 21.28 -17.83
C PRO A 50 -9.29 21.31 -16.35
N SER A 51 -9.85 20.45 -15.52
CA SER A 51 -9.60 20.43 -14.06
C SER A 51 -8.12 20.27 -13.69
N LEU A 52 -7.36 19.48 -14.47
CA LEU A 52 -5.92 19.33 -14.25
C LEU A 52 -5.16 20.61 -14.62
N CYS A 53 -5.50 21.20 -15.75
CA CYS A 53 -4.79 22.37 -16.25
C CYS A 53 -5.13 23.64 -15.43
N GLU A 54 -6.38 23.80 -15.01
CA GLU A 54 -6.82 24.92 -14.17
C GLU A 54 -6.08 24.95 -12.83
N ILE A 55 -5.98 23.84 -12.12
CA ILE A 55 -5.28 23.80 -10.82
C ILE A 55 -3.78 24.14 -10.98
N ILE A 56 -3.14 23.76 -12.09
CA ILE A 56 -1.74 24.06 -12.35
C ILE A 56 -1.55 25.55 -12.70
N GLU A 57 -2.44 26.10 -13.52
CA GLU A 57 -2.41 27.53 -13.90
C GLU A 57 -2.72 28.44 -12.72
N GLU A 58 -3.69 28.11 -11.87
CA GLU A 58 -3.99 28.84 -10.64
C GLU A 58 -2.79 28.93 -9.69
N GLN A 59 -1.97 27.87 -9.66
CA GLN A 59 -0.73 27.82 -8.89
C GLN A 59 0.47 28.45 -9.63
N ASN A 60 0.26 29.07 -10.79
CA ASN A 60 1.33 29.67 -11.61
C ASN A 60 2.50 28.73 -11.87
N PHE A 61 2.24 27.44 -12.13
CA PHE A 61 3.25 26.40 -12.36
C PHE A 61 4.27 26.27 -11.22
N GLN A 62 3.85 26.51 -9.98
CA GLN A 62 4.67 26.27 -8.80
C GLN A 62 4.59 24.80 -8.35
N GLU A 63 5.59 24.39 -7.55
CA GLU A 63 5.60 23.07 -6.96
C GLU A 63 4.41 22.90 -6.02
N MET A 64 3.66 21.81 -6.21
CA MET A 64 2.52 21.48 -5.36
C MET A 64 2.36 19.99 -5.17
N LYS A 65 1.65 19.63 -4.09
CA LYS A 65 1.12 18.30 -3.86
C LYS A 65 -0.32 18.42 -3.38
N SER A 66 -1.24 17.86 -4.14
CA SER A 66 -2.67 17.96 -3.86
C SER A 66 -3.42 16.73 -4.33
N SER A 67 -4.69 16.60 -3.98
CA SER A 67 -5.60 15.61 -4.55
C SER A 67 -6.53 16.28 -5.55
N LEU A 68 -6.77 15.61 -6.66
CA LEU A 68 -7.58 16.11 -7.76
C LEU A 68 -8.54 15.03 -8.25
N GLN A 69 -9.80 15.38 -8.45
CA GLN A 69 -10.76 14.50 -9.10
C GLN A 69 -10.75 14.75 -10.61
N ILE A 70 -10.47 13.70 -11.37
CA ILE A 70 -10.43 13.74 -12.83
C ILE A 70 -11.47 12.74 -13.36
N ARG A 71 -12.24 13.18 -14.35
CA ARG A 71 -13.12 12.30 -15.10
C ARG A 71 -12.27 11.53 -16.12
N VAL A 72 -12.10 10.22 -15.89
CA VAL A 72 -11.27 9.34 -16.73
C VAL A 72 -12.06 8.89 -17.97
N ASN A 73 -13.34 8.62 -17.81
CA ASN A 73 -14.28 8.28 -18.89
C ASN A 73 -15.58 9.07 -18.72
N LYS A 74 -16.49 9.02 -19.69
CA LYS A 74 -17.74 9.77 -19.65
C LYS A 74 -18.59 9.53 -18.38
N GLN A 75 -18.34 8.46 -17.62
CA GLN A 75 -19.12 8.04 -16.45
C GLN A 75 -18.30 7.83 -15.18
N ASP A 76 -16.97 7.85 -15.25
CA ASP A 76 -16.10 7.48 -14.10
C ASP A 76 -15.20 8.65 -13.70
N THR A 77 -15.35 9.09 -12.44
CA THR A 77 -14.53 10.12 -11.82
C THR A 77 -13.63 9.45 -10.80
N GLN A 78 -12.32 9.56 -10.98
CA GLN A 78 -11.32 9.00 -10.10
C GLN A 78 -10.52 10.09 -9.41
N THR A 79 -10.05 9.80 -8.21
CA THR A 79 -9.21 10.71 -7.44
C THR A 79 -7.74 10.37 -7.63
N PHE A 80 -6.96 11.38 -7.98
CA PHE A 80 -5.52 11.29 -8.19
C PHE A 80 -4.79 12.19 -7.19
N ILE A 81 -3.58 11.76 -6.81
CA ILE A 81 -2.61 12.64 -6.19
C ILE A 81 -1.81 13.27 -7.31
N ILE A 82 -1.85 14.58 -7.40
CA ILE A 82 -0.98 15.38 -8.27
C ILE A 82 0.24 15.82 -7.45
N GLN A 83 1.40 15.59 -7.99
CA GLN A 83 2.65 16.13 -7.47
C GLN A 83 3.40 16.80 -8.62
N THR A 84 3.85 18.01 -8.40
CA THR A 84 4.57 18.77 -9.42
C THR A 84 5.94 19.21 -8.91
N SER A 85 6.87 19.40 -9.85
CA SER A 85 8.21 19.90 -9.58
C SER A 85 8.69 20.78 -10.73
N ALA A 86 9.31 21.90 -10.39
CA ALA A 86 9.92 22.80 -11.36
C ALA A 86 11.43 22.62 -11.34
N THR A 87 12.05 22.57 -12.50
CA THR A 87 13.51 22.50 -12.62
C THR A 87 14.01 23.41 -13.74
N LYS A 88 15.17 23.99 -13.54
CA LYS A 88 15.82 24.86 -14.51
C LYS A 88 17.21 24.34 -14.80
N THR A 89 17.51 24.09 -16.07
CA THR A 89 18.80 23.60 -16.54
C THR A 89 19.32 24.52 -17.63
N PHE A 90 20.44 25.17 -17.40
CA PHE A 90 21.07 26.16 -18.31
C PHE A 90 20.09 27.23 -18.79
N ASN A 91 19.50 27.08 -19.98
CA ASN A 91 18.57 28.02 -20.59
C ASN A 91 17.15 27.46 -20.75
N GLN A 92 16.85 26.34 -20.12
CA GLN A 92 15.56 25.65 -20.27
C GLN A 92 14.87 25.50 -18.93
N GLU A 93 13.59 25.85 -18.86
CA GLU A 93 12.73 25.60 -17.70
C GLU A 93 11.81 24.42 -18.01
N TYR A 94 11.77 23.48 -17.07
CA TYR A 94 10.91 22.30 -17.16
C TYR A 94 9.96 22.26 -15.96
N TYR A 95 8.76 21.79 -16.22
CA TYR A 95 7.77 21.53 -15.19
C TYR A 95 7.27 20.10 -15.30
N ILE A 96 7.45 19.32 -14.25
CA ILE A 96 7.13 17.90 -14.20
C ILE A 96 5.82 17.73 -13.43
N ILE A 97 4.88 16.98 -14.00
CA ILE A 97 3.59 16.65 -13.41
C ILE A 97 3.52 15.13 -13.28
N LEU A 98 3.31 14.67 -12.04
CA LEU A 98 3.10 13.28 -11.71
C LEU A 98 1.65 13.11 -11.22
N LEU A 99 0.97 12.09 -11.72
CA LEU A 99 -0.40 11.73 -11.37
C LEU A 99 -0.48 10.28 -10.96
N ASP A 100 -0.73 10.06 -9.66
CA ASP A 100 -0.92 8.74 -9.08
C ASP A 100 -2.38 8.51 -8.67
N SER A 101 -2.96 7.37 -9.04
CA SER A 101 -4.29 7.00 -8.58
C SER A 101 -4.29 6.72 -7.09
N ILE A 102 -5.18 7.37 -6.32
CA ILE A 102 -5.35 7.09 -4.88
C ILE A 102 -5.71 5.61 -4.66
N GLN A 103 -6.55 5.05 -5.52
CA GLN A 103 -6.94 3.64 -5.42
C GLN A 103 -5.73 2.72 -5.43
N LYS A 104 -4.76 2.95 -6.32
CA LYS A 104 -3.52 2.16 -6.37
C LYS A 104 -2.65 2.31 -5.14
N VAL A 105 -2.59 3.52 -4.58
CA VAL A 105 -1.85 3.79 -3.33
C VAL A 105 -2.47 3.02 -2.18
N VAL A 106 -3.80 3.02 -2.08
CA VAL A 106 -4.56 2.27 -1.07
C VAL A 106 -4.32 0.76 -1.24
N GLU A 107 -4.52 0.21 -2.43
CA GLU A 107 -4.30 -1.22 -2.72
C GLU A 107 -2.86 -1.67 -2.38
N LYS A 108 -1.87 -0.84 -2.70
CA LYS A 108 -0.48 -1.11 -2.34
C LYS A 108 -0.29 -1.16 -0.83
N LYS A 109 -0.88 -0.20 -0.10
CA LYS A 109 -0.80 -0.14 1.36
C LYS A 109 -1.54 -1.30 2.04
N GLU A 110 -2.70 -1.68 1.53
CA GLU A 110 -3.44 -2.85 1.99
C GLU A 110 -2.62 -4.14 1.78
N LYS A 111 -1.99 -4.30 0.62
CA LYS A 111 -1.12 -5.45 0.34
C LYS A 111 0.10 -5.48 1.25
N GLU A 112 0.76 -4.34 1.48
CA GLU A 112 1.90 -4.25 2.41
C GLU A 112 1.47 -4.61 3.85
N ALA A 113 0.34 -4.09 4.30
CA ALA A 113 -0.23 -4.40 5.61
C ALA A 113 -0.56 -5.90 5.73
N TRP A 114 -1.17 -6.50 4.71
CA TRP A 114 -1.49 -7.92 4.66
C TRP A 114 -0.23 -8.82 4.72
N ILE A 115 0.82 -8.46 3.98
CA ILE A 115 2.10 -9.20 4.02
C ILE A 115 2.72 -9.14 5.42
N ASN A 116 2.73 -7.97 6.06
CA ASN A 116 3.26 -7.81 7.41
C ASN A 116 2.45 -8.62 8.43
N LEU A 117 1.13 -8.60 8.29
CA LEU A 117 0.21 -9.39 9.06
C LEU A 117 0.53 -10.89 8.97
N MET A 118 0.66 -11.41 7.76
CA MET A 118 0.99 -12.82 7.53
C MET A 118 2.34 -13.23 8.11
N LYS A 119 3.34 -12.33 8.09
CA LYS A 119 4.63 -12.57 8.73
C LYS A 119 4.49 -12.76 10.25
N VAL A 120 3.73 -11.89 10.92
CA VAL A 120 3.50 -11.97 12.37
C VAL A 120 2.76 -13.26 12.72
N ILE A 121 1.68 -13.57 11.98
CA ILE A 121 0.91 -14.81 12.20
C ILE A 121 1.80 -16.04 12.03
N SER A 122 2.55 -16.11 10.94
CA SER A 122 3.43 -17.24 10.68
C SER A 122 4.49 -17.43 11.77
N HIS A 123 5.06 -16.33 12.24
CA HIS A 123 6.07 -16.35 13.30
C HIS A 123 5.49 -16.88 14.61
N GLU A 124 4.33 -16.38 15.04
CA GLU A 124 3.68 -16.82 16.28
C GLU A 124 3.19 -18.27 16.22
N LEU A 125 2.66 -18.69 15.04
CA LEU A 125 2.30 -20.10 14.82
C LEU A 125 3.52 -21.01 14.94
N LEU A 126 4.62 -20.69 14.29
CA LEU A 126 5.85 -21.50 14.33
C LEU A 126 6.47 -21.52 15.73
N ASN A 127 6.47 -20.39 16.45
CA ASN A 127 6.99 -20.30 17.81
C ASN A 127 6.18 -21.17 18.81
N SER A 128 4.89 -21.38 18.55
CA SER A 128 4.04 -22.25 19.39
C SER A 128 4.06 -23.69 18.93
N LEU A 129 4.01 -23.97 17.63
CA LEU A 129 3.95 -25.33 17.08
C LEU A 129 5.28 -26.10 17.14
N THR A 130 6.42 -25.41 16.98
CA THR A 130 7.73 -26.06 16.98
C THR A 130 8.04 -26.74 18.32
N PRO A 131 7.88 -26.09 19.47
CA PRO A 131 8.05 -26.76 20.78
C PRO A 131 7.06 -27.90 21.01
N ILE A 132 5.77 -27.71 20.65
CA ILE A 132 4.76 -28.76 20.77
C ILE A 132 5.17 -29.99 19.99
N ARG A 133 5.61 -29.84 18.76
CA ARG A 133 6.08 -30.94 17.93
C ARG A 133 7.30 -31.65 18.54
N SER A 134 8.30 -30.90 18.98
CA SER A 134 9.52 -31.46 19.59
C SER A 134 9.21 -32.25 20.85
N LEU A 135 8.40 -31.69 21.77
CA LEU A 135 8.00 -32.34 23.00
C LEU A 135 7.14 -33.59 22.72
N SER A 136 6.24 -33.53 21.74
CA SER A 136 5.43 -34.67 21.31
C SER A 136 6.29 -35.82 20.78
N GLN A 137 7.37 -35.52 20.02
CA GLN A 137 8.30 -36.54 19.55
C GLN A 137 9.06 -37.20 20.70
N ASN A 138 9.59 -36.39 21.64
CA ASN A 138 10.29 -36.91 22.82
C ASN A 138 9.37 -37.77 23.69
N LEU A 139 8.12 -37.35 23.89
CA LEU A 139 7.14 -38.17 24.62
C LEU A 139 6.84 -39.48 23.92
N ASN A 140 6.74 -39.49 22.60
CA ASN A 140 6.50 -40.68 21.83
C ASN A 140 7.68 -41.67 21.95
N GLU A 141 8.91 -41.21 22.07
CA GLU A 141 10.10 -42.05 22.31
C GLU A 141 10.10 -42.59 23.74
N LEU A 142 9.79 -41.77 24.75
CA LEU A 142 9.74 -42.20 26.15
C LEU A 142 8.70 -43.26 26.41
N VAL A 143 7.47 -43.12 25.88
CA VAL A 143 6.39 -44.10 26.11
C VAL A 143 6.57 -45.41 25.39
N GLN A 144 7.54 -45.56 24.48
CA GLN A 144 7.92 -46.81 23.82
C GLN A 144 8.93 -47.62 24.64
N GLN A 145 9.48 -47.09 25.72
CA GLN A 145 10.39 -47.82 26.60
C GLN A 145 9.63 -48.89 27.42
N GLU A 146 10.23 -50.05 27.65
CA GLU A 146 9.60 -51.13 28.41
C GLU A 146 9.40 -50.76 29.88
N THR A 147 10.26 -49.88 30.43
CA THR A 147 10.18 -49.39 31.82
C THR A 147 10.45 -47.88 31.87
N LEU A 148 9.64 -47.19 32.60
CA LEU A 148 9.82 -45.76 32.88
C LEU A 148 10.42 -45.51 34.24
N SER A 149 11.45 -44.70 34.34
CA SER A 149 12.03 -44.23 35.59
C SER A 149 11.15 -43.15 36.23
N THR A 150 11.42 -42.80 37.50
CA THR A 150 10.76 -41.66 38.14
C THR A 150 11.11 -40.33 37.46
N GLU A 151 12.30 -40.19 36.92
CA GLU A 151 12.76 -39.03 36.15
C GLU A 151 12.01 -38.91 34.82
N ASP A 152 11.81 -40.01 34.09
CA ASP A 152 11.03 -40.04 32.85
C ASP A 152 9.56 -39.62 33.10
N LEU A 153 8.98 -40.01 34.23
CA LEU A 153 7.62 -39.60 34.60
C LEU A 153 7.52 -38.10 34.88
N GLU A 154 8.55 -37.49 35.48
CA GLU A 154 8.59 -36.06 35.73
C GLU A 154 8.78 -35.27 34.41
N ASP A 155 9.65 -35.75 33.51
CA ASP A 155 9.84 -35.20 32.18
C ASP A 155 8.56 -35.25 31.31
N ILE A 156 7.81 -36.36 31.41
CA ILE A 156 6.49 -36.48 30.76
C ILE A 156 5.52 -35.41 31.27
N LYS A 157 5.41 -35.25 32.59
CA LYS A 157 4.52 -34.23 33.19
C LYS A 157 4.89 -32.81 32.75
N GLN A 158 6.16 -32.47 32.81
CA GLN A 158 6.67 -31.15 32.40
C GLN A 158 6.44 -30.88 30.91
N SER A 159 6.69 -31.88 30.08
CA SER A 159 6.46 -31.80 28.62
C SER A 159 5.00 -31.58 28.29
N VAL A 160 4.08 -32.34 28.90
CA VAL A 160 2.63 -32.19 28.73
C VAL A 160 2.16 -30.81 29.20
N ALA A 161 2.61 -30.35 30.39
CA ALA A 161 2.27 -29.02 30.89
C ALA A 161 2.73 -27.91 29.95
N THR A 162 3.94 -28.03 29.40
CA THR A 162 4.49 -27.07 28.43
C THR A 162 3.69 -27.04 27.14
N MET A 163 3.35 -28.23 26.59
CA MET A 163 2.52 -28.33 25.39
C MET A 163 1.14 -27.72 25.60
N HIS A 164 0.52 -28.00 26.75
CA HIS A 164 -0.79 -27.42 27.11
C HIS A 164 -0.74 -25.89 27.15
N ASN A 165 0.27 -25.33 27.82
CA ASN A 165 0.44 -23.85 27.89
C ASN A 165 0.66 -23.23 26.51
N ARG A 166 1.45 -23.88 25.64
CA ARG A 166 1.69 -23.40 24.27
C ARG A 166 0.42 -23.46 23.42
N SER A 167 -0.39 -24.51 23.60
CA SER A 167 -1.67 -24.66 22.92
C SER A 167 -2.67 -23.58 23.32
N ASN A 168 -2.76 -23.28 24.62
CA ASN A 168 -3.62 -22.20 25.13
C ASN A 168 -3.19 -20.83 24.59
N HIS A 169 -1.88 -20.54 24.62
CA HIS A 169 -1.36 -19.29 24.05
C HIS A 169 -1.69 -19.17 22.55
N LEU A 170 -1.58 -20.26 21.80
CA LEU A 170 -1.94 -20.25 20.38
C LEU A 170 -3.43 -20.01 20.16
N GLN A 171 -4.29 -20.59 21.00
CA GLN A 171 -5.73 -20.35 20.95
C GLN A 171 -6.07 -18.88 21.23
N GLU A 172 -5.52 -18.30 22.27
CA GLU A 172 -5.71 -16.87 22.61
C GLU A 172 -5.24 -15.95 21.49
N PHE A 173 -4.10 -16.28 20.88
CA PHE A 173 -3.59 -15.55 19.73
C PHE A 173 -4.57 -15.59 18.54
N VAL A 174 -5.07 -16.76 18.17
CA VAL A 174 -6.03 -16.94 17.07
C VAL A 174 -7.35 -16.21 17.37
N GLU A 175 -7.85 -16.27 18.61
CA GLU A 175 -9.07 -15.56 18.99
C GLU A 175 -8.91 -14.03 18.95
N SER A 176 -7.76 -13.51 19.39
CA SER A 176 -7.42 -12.09 19.30
C SER A 176 -7.38 -11.62 17.85
N TYR A 177 -6.83 -12.44 16.97
CA TYR A 177 -6.78 -12.20 15.53
C TYR A 177 -8.16 -12.20 14.88
N ARG A 178 -8.99 -13.18 15.25
CA ARG A 178 -10.38 -13.26 14.79
C ARG A 178 -11.19 -12.01 15.17
N LYS A 179 -11.01 -11.50 16.40
CA LYS A 179 -11.64 -10.25 16.83
C LYS A 179 -11.22 -9.06 15.98
N LEU A 180 -9.94 -8.94 15.66
CA LEU A 180 -9.40 -7.91 14.75
C LEU A 180 -9.99 -7.99 13.34
N ALA A 181 -10.07 -9.19 12.78
CA ALA A 181 -10.62 -9.42 11.43
C ALA A 181 -12.13 -9.16 11.34
N MET A 182 -12.85 -9.23 12.46
CA MET A 182 -14.30 -9.00 12.56
C MET A 182 -14.67 -7.59 13.04
N LEU A 183 -13.73 -6.65 13.12
CA LEU A 183 -14.04 -5.27 13.48
C LEU A 183 -15.03 -4.69 12.48
N PRO A 184 -16.17 -4.16 12.94
CA PRO A 184 -17.12 -3.49 12.07
C PRO A 184 -16.49 -2.24 11.45
N SER A 185 -16.92 -1.89 10.24
CA SER A 185 -16.51 -0.65 9.61
C SER A 185 -16.76 0.54 10.52
N PRO A 186 -15.81 1.48 10.67
CA PRO A 186 -15.96 2.61 11.57
C PRO A 186 -17.18 3.44 11.19
N LYS A 187 -18.06 3.70 12.14
CA LYS A 187 -19.17 4.64 11.98
C LYS A 187 -18.60 6.05 12.12
N LYS A 188 -18.57 6.80 11.00
CA LYS A 188 -18.15 8.20 11.03
C LYS A 188 -19.31 9.06 11.50
N GLU A 189 -19.16 9.72 12.65
CA GLU A 189 -20.07 10.74 13.16
C GLU A 189 -19.42 12.11 13.04
N LYS A 190 -20.24 13.13 12.72
CA LYS A 190 -19.77 14.52 12.77
C LYS A 190 -19.70 14.93 14.21
N THR A 191 -18.50 15.17 14.74
CA THR A 191 -18.27 15.71 16.07
C THR A 191 -17.66 17.11 15.93
N GLU A 192 -18.12 18.07 16.70
CA GLU A 192 -17.49 19.40 16.76
C GLU A 192 -16.16 19.28 17.52
N LEU A 193 -15.11 19.91 17.00
CA LEU A 193 -13.76 19.88 17.59
C LEU A 193 -13.71 20.48 19.01
N SER A 194 -14.72 21.24 19.41
CA SER A 194 -14.87 21.82 20.73
C SER A 194 -15.31 20.83 21.83
N GLU A 195 -15.71 19.61 21.45
CA GLU A 195 -16.16 18.54 22.37
C GLU A 195 -15.08 17.45 22.58
N LEU A 196 -13.89 17.61 22.01
CA LEU A 196 -12.72 16.74 22.15
C LEU A 196 -11.67 17.38 23.06
#